data_b9ea98bf64bf30b83f4d53da41402236
#
_entry.id   b9ea98bf64bf30b83f4d53da41402236
#
_cell.length_a   1.000
_cell.length_b   1.000
_cell.length_c   1.000
_cell.angle_alpha   90.00
_cell.angle_beta   90.00
_cell.angle_gamma   90.00
#
_symmetry.space_group_name_H-M   'P 1'
#
loop_
_entity.id
_entity.type
_entity.pdbx_description
1 polymer ?
#
loop_
_entity_poly.entity_id
_entity_poly.type
_entity_poly.pdbx_seq_one_letter_code
_entity_poly.pdbx_strand_id
1 'polypeptide(L)'
;MVALGTGALELGAITPMFFAFREREKVLDVFEKVSGLRMNMAYIRPGGVSQDLPEGTVSGIRELIKDLRKNFKDNAKLLIGNSIWIKRTKGVGYLDLAGCITLGVTGPVLRSTGMPWDLRKTQPYCGYENYDFDVITADTCDVYGRFLIRMQELEQSLRIIEQCCDKLDKLEGAPVMVADKKIAWPAQLSLGGDGLGNSLDHIRQIMGTSMEALIHHFKIVTEGFRVPAGQVYTPVESPRGELGAHLVSDGGTRPYR
;
A
#
# COMPACT_ATOMS: atom_id res chain seq x y z
N MET A 1 9.71 -0.88 7.51
CA MET A 1 10.81 -1.85 7.65
C MET A 1 12.00 -1.52 6.77
N VAL A 2 11.86 -1.45 5.45
CA VAL A 2 13.01 -1.20 4.54
C VAL A 2 13.79 0.08 4.90
N ALA A 3 13.11 1.22 5.08
CA ALA A 3 13.75 2.48 5.46
C ALA A 3 14.54 2.41 6.77
N LEU A 4 14.08 1.62 7.73
CA LEU A 4 14.78 1.42 9.01
C LEU A 4 16.01 0.53 8.84
N GLY A 5 15.88 -0.57 8.10
CA GLY A 5 16.99 -1.49 7.84
C GLY A 5 18.09 -0.85 7.01
N THR A 6 17.75 -0.22 5.88
CA THR A 6 18.71 0.44 5.00
C THR A 6 19.35 1.67 5.65
N GLY A 7 18.57 2.48 6.37
CA GLY A 7 19.12 3.61 7.13
C GLY A 7 20.09 3.19 8.23
N ALA A 8 19.82 2.06 8.89
CA ALA A 8 20.75 1.50 9.86
C ALA A 8 22.05 1.00 9.18
N LEU A 9 21.95 0.36 8.03
CA LEU A 9 23.08 -0.10 7.23
C LEU A 9 23.98 1.08 6.82
N GLU A 10 23.40 2.16 6.28
CA GLU A 10 24.13 3.37 5.88
C GLU A 10 24.93 3.99 7.05
N LEU A 11 24.45 3.83 8.26
CA LEU A 11 25.15 4.28 9.47
C LEU A 11 26.04 3.19 10.10
N GLY A 12 26.28 2.07 9.41
CA GLY A 12 27.18 1.00 9.81
C GLY A 12 26.56 -0.07 10.73
N ALA A 13 25.24 -0.04 10.97
CA ALA A 13 24.54 -1.05 11.78
C ALA A 13 23.90 -2.11 10.88
N ILE A 14 24.64 -3.16 10.53
CA ILE A 14 24.19 -4.20 9.58
C ILE A 14 23.13 -5.13 10.17
N THR A 15 23.18 -5.45 11.45
CA THR A 15 22.27 -6.40 12.13
C THR A 15 20.79 -5.99 12.02
N PRO A 16 20.40 -4.72 12.26
CA PRO A 16 19.02 -4.27 12.08
C PRO A 16 18.51 -4.44 10.65
N MET A 17 19.39 -4.34 9.65
CA MET A 17 19.02 -4.60 8.25
C MET A 17 18.57 -6.05 8.05
N PHE A 18 19.38 -7.02 8.50
CA PHE A 18 19.01 -8.43 8.36
C PHE A 18 17.71 -8.77 9.08
N PHE A 19 17.50 -8.22 10.26
CA PHE A 19 16.24 -8.43 10.99
C PHE A 19 15.05 -7.79 10.28
N ALA A 20 15.18 -6.56 9.79
CA ALA A 20 14.12 -5.89 9.04
C ALA A 20 13.76 -6.66 7.76
N PHE A 21 14.73 -7.19 7.05
CA PHE A 21 14.50 -7.96 5.82
C PHE A 21 13.93 -9.36 6.11
N ARG A 22 14.34 -10.01 7.19
CA ARG A 22 13.72 -11.26 7.64
C ARG A 22 12.22 -11.08 7.91
N GLU A 23 11.83 -10.00 8.57
CA GLU A 23 10.41 -9.72 8.82
C GLU A 23 9.67 -9.31 7.53
N ARG A 24 10.37 -8.63 6.62
CA ARG A 24 9.83 -8.31 5.31
C ARG A 24 9.50 -9.58 4.49
N GLU A 25 10.34 -10.60 4.54
CA GLU A 25 10.08 -11.86 3.85
C GLU A 25 8.74 -12.47 4.27
N LYS A 26 8.43 -12.51 5.56
CA LYS A 26 7.13 -13.01 6.05
C LYS A 26 5.93 -12.24 5.47
N VAL A 27 6.07 -10.93 5.25
CA VAL A 27 5.03 -10.12 4.61
C VAL A 27 4.91 -10.46 3.13
N LEU A 28 6.04 -10.69 2.44
CA LEU A 28 6.05 -11.10 1.04
C LEU A 28 5.43 -12.47 0.83
N ASP A 29 5.58 -13.41 1.77
CA ASP A 29 4.94 -14.72 1.74
C ASP A 29 3.41 -14.60 1.80
N VAL A 30 2.88 -13.65 2.59
CA VAL A 30 1.44 -13.33 2.59
C VAL A 30 1.00 -12.76 1.24
N PHE A 31 1.78 -11.85 0.64
CA PHE A 31 1.45 -11.31 -0.68
C PHE A 31 1.43 -12.40 -1.75
N GLU A 32 2.40 -13.32 -1.72
CA GLU A 32 2.46 -14.46 -2.63
C GLU A 32 1.26 -15.39 -2.45
N LYS A 33 0.88 -15.69 -1.21
CA LYS A 33 -0.30 -16.50 -0.90
C LYS A 33 -1.59 -15.88 -1.46
N VAL A 34 -1.74 -14.55 -1.37
CA VAL A 34 -2.95 -13.85 -1.79
C VAL A 34 -3.00 -13.61 -3.30
N SER A 35 -1.89 -13.25 -3.92
CA SER A 35 -1.87 -12.78 -5.31
C SER A 35 -1.00 -13.61 -6.26
N GLY A 36 -0.26 -14.59 -5.74
CA GLY A 36 0.73 -15.36 -6.50
C GLY A 36 2.05 -14.60 -6.77
N LEU A 37 2.16 -13.34 -6.36
CA LEU A 37 3.31 -12.48 -6.60
C LEU A 37 3.80 -11.84 -5.29
N ARG A 38 5.12 -11.83 -5.10
CA ARG A 38 5.75 -11.30 -3.88
C ARG A 38 5.74 -9.78 -3.79
N MET A 39 5.92 -9.07 -4.89
CA MET A 39 6.09 -7.61 -4.92
C MET A 39 5.20 -6.90 -5.94
N ASN A 40 5.04 -7.44 -7.13
CA ASN A 40 4.36 -6.78 -8.25
C ASN A 40 2.94 -7.34 -8.45
N MET A 41 2.15 -7.39 -7.37
CA MET A 41 0.80 -7.91 -7.41
C MET A 41 -0.16 -6.95 -8.13
N ALA A 42 -1.03 -7.52 -8.98
CA ALA A 42 -2.15 -6.85 -9.61
C ALA A 42 -3.47 -7.19 -8.90
N TYR A 43 -3.47 -7.17 -7.57
CA TYR A 43 -4.60 -7.61 -6.74
C TYR A 43 -5.69 -6.55 -6.63
N ILE A 44 -5.31 -5.30 -6.37
CA ILE A 44 -6.24 -4.17 -6.30
C ILE A 44 -6.53 -3.69 -7.72
N ARG A 45 -7.83 -3.60 -8.06
CA ARG A 45 -8.30 -3.27 -9.41
C ARG A 45 -9.42 -2.24 -9.37
N PRO A 46 -9.69 -1.52 -10.48
CA PRO A 46 -10.86 -0.67 -10.57
C PRO A 46 -12.13 -1.46 -10.22
N GLY A 47 -12.85 -1.00 -9.20
CA GLY A 47 -14.07 -1.63 -8.71
C GLY A 47 -13.92 -2.66 -7.61
N GLY A 48 -12.70 -3.02 -7.19
CA GLY A 48 -12.50 -3.99 -6.08
C GLY A 48 -11.15 -4.69 -6.10
N VAL A 49 -11.16 -6.00 -5.89
CA VAL A 49 -9.97 -6.86 -5.89
C VAL A 49 -10.14 -8.01 -6.87
N SER A 50 -9.01 -8.59 -7.30
CA SER A 50 -8.99 -9.60 -8.36
C SER A 50 -9.64 -10.93 -7.96
N GLN A 51 -9.57 -11.29 -6.69
CA GLN A 51 -10.10 -12.54 -6.15
C GLN A 51 -10.28 -12.42 -4.63
N ASP A 52 -11.06 -13.30 -4.05
CA ASP A 52 -11.19 -13.40 -2.61
C ASP A 52 -9.92 -13.94 -1.94
N LEU A 53 -9.80 -13.75 -0.64
CA LEU A 53 -8.66 -14.25 0.13
C LEU A 53 -8.70 -15.79 0.20
N PRO A 54 -7.58 -16.48 -0.04
CA PRO A 54 -7.50 -17.92 0.19
C PRO A 54 -7.82 -18.29 1.64
N GLU A 55 -8.40 -19.47 1.83
CA GLU A 55 -8.72 -20.00 3.15
C GLU A 55 -7.50 -19.96 4.10
N GLY A 56 -7.75 -19.62 5.36
CA GLY A 56 -6.70 -19.51 6.39
C GLY A 56 -5.77 -18.30 6.23
N THR A 57 -6.04 -17.36 5.31
CA THR A 57 -5.20 -16.16 5.15
C THR A 57 -5.35 -15.21 6.32
N VAL A 58 -6.57 -14.94 6.78
CA VAL A 58 -6.83 -14.03 7.91
C VAL A 58 -6.19 -14.55 9.20
N SER A 59 -6.31 -15.84 9.49
CA SER A 59 -5.65 -16.46 10.66
C SER A 59 -4.12 -16.36 10.56
N GLY A 60 -3.54 -16.62 9.39
CA GLY A 60 -2.11 -16.47 9.16
C GLY A 60 -1.61 -15.02 9.33
N ILE A 61 -2.40 -14.03 8.90
CA ILE A 61 -2.08 -12.61 9.13
C ILE A 61 -2.09 -12.29 10.63
N ARG A 62 -3.05 -12.79 11.40
CA ARG A 62 -3.10 -12.58 12.86
C ARG A 62 -1.88 -13.17 13.58
N GLU A 63 -1.40 -14.34 13.16
CA GLU A 63 -0.16 -14.92 13.67
C GLU A 63 1.06 -14.06 13.31
N LEU A 64 1.13 -13.63 12.06
CA LEU A 64 2.18 -12.73 11.58
C LEU A 64 2.23 -11.42 12.38
N ILE A 65 1.09 -10.80 12.71
CA ILE A 65 1.03 -9.58 13.52
C ILE A 65 1.67 -9.80 14.89
N LYS A 66 1.38 -10.92 15.55
CA LYS A 66 1.98 -11.26 16.85
C LYS A 66 3.50 -11.37 16.76
N ASP A 67 3.98 -12.06 15.74
CA ASP A 67 5.41 -12.22 15.47
C ASP A 67 6.08 -10.88 15.19
N LEU A 68 5.49 -10.05 14.33
CA LEU A 68 6.03 -8.74 13.96
C LEU A 68 6.11 -7.80 15.17
N ARG A 69 5.10 -7.75 16.03
CA ARG A 69 5.12 -6.95 17.26
C ARG A 69 6.27 -7.33 18.19
N LYS A 70 6.52 -8.63 18.37
CA LYS A 70 7.64 -9.13 19.16
C LYS A 70 8.97 -8.70 18.54
N ASN A 71 9.15 -8.97 17.27
CA ASN A 71 10.41 -8.75 16.56
C ASN A 71 10.73 -7.26 16.39
N PHE A 72 9.71 -6.40 16.19
CA PHE A 72 9.92 -4.95 16.15
C PHE A 72 10.44 -4.39 17.48
N LYS A 73 9.93 -4.88 18.61
CA LYS A 73 10.45 -4.49 19.92
C LYS A 73 11.92 -4.89 20.12
N ASP A 74 12.30 -6.06 19.64
CA ASP A 74 13.68 -6.54 19.75
C ASP A 74 14.60 -5.77 18.80
N ASN A 75 14.16 -5.46 17.58
CA ASN A 75 14.90 -4.60 16.65
C ASN A 75 15.05 -3.17 17.20
N ALA A 76 14.00 -2.62 17.81
CA ALA A 76 14.03 -1.30 18.40
C ALA A 76 15.10 -1.19 19.50
N LYS A 77 15.27 -2.21 20.33
CA LYS A 77 16.29 -2.24 21.41
C LYS A 77 17.73 -2.13 20.88
N LEU A 78 17.99 -2.53 19.64
CA LEU A 78 19.33 -2.43 19.05
C LEU A 78 19.71 -0.98 18.68
N LEU A 79 18.73 -0.13 18.41
CA LEU A 79 18.94 1.23 17.93
C LEU A 79 18.49 2.28 18.96
N ILE A 80 17.32 2.10 19.58
CA ILE A 80 16.82 3.02 20.60
C ILE A 80 17.73 2.93 21.84
N GLY A 81 18.29 4.06 22.24
CA GLY A 81 19.23 4.13 23.36
C GLY A 81 20.69 3.80 23.01
N ASN A 82 20.99 3.36 21.80
CA ASN A 82 22.37 3.16 21.34
C ASN A 82 23.07 4.52 21.20
N SER A 83 24.14 4.72 21.96
CA SER A 83 24.86 6.01 22.01
C SER A 83 25.48 6.39 20.66
N ILE A 84 25.94 5.43 19.87
CA ILE A 84 26.52 5.66 18.54
C ILE A 84 25.39 6.12 17.58
N TRP A 85 24.26 5.42 17.61
CA TRP A 85 23.10 5.77 16.80
C TRP A 85 22.60 7.18 17.11
N ILE A 86 22.41 7.48 18.39
CA ILE A 86 21.96 8.80 18.85
C ILE A 86 22.92 9.89 18.41
N LYS A 87 24.23 9.71 18.60
CA LYS A 87 25.24 10.72 18.20
C LYS A 87 25.28 10.96 16.68
N ARG A 88 24.91 9.97 15.87
CA ARG A 88 24.91 10.08 14.40
C ARG A 88 23.60 10.59 13.82
N THR A 89 22.52 10.63 14.58
CA THR A 89 21.17 10.96 14.06
C THR A 89 20.55 12.16 14.75
N LYS A 90 20.81 12.38 16.05
CA LYS A 90 20.22 13.50 16.80
C LYS A 90 20.90 14.81 16.42
N GLY A 91 20.06 15.81 16.08
CA GLY A 91 20.54 17.13 15.62
C GLY A 91 21.13 17.13 14.20
N VAL A 92 21.08 16.00 13.49
CA VAL A 92 21.58 15.87 12.13
C VAL A 92 20.42 15.95 11.13
N GLY A 93 20.64 16.60 9.98
CA GLY A 93 19.63 16.73 8.92
C GLY A 93 18.39 17.49 9.38
N TYR A 94 18.59 18.55 10.13
CA TYR A 94 17.53 19.41 10.64
C TYR A 94 16.75 20.06 9.48
N LEU A 95 15.42 19.93 9.52
CA LEU A 95 14.51 20.59 8.58
C LEU A 95 13.24 20.99 9.33
N ASP A 96 13.05 22.27 9.52
CA ASP A 96 11.91 22.84 10.23
C ASP A 96 10.62 22.83 9.40
N LEU A 97 9.52 23.25 10.04
CA LEU A 97 8.20 23.28 9.39
C LEU A 97 8.18 24.22 8.18
N ALA A 98 8.81 25.39 8.28
CA ALA A 98 8.85 26.37 7.19
C ALA A 98 9.60 25.81 5.98
N GLY A 99 10.74 25.14 6.20
CA GLY A 99 11.49 24.44 5.18
C GLY A 99 10.69 23.31 4.54
N CYS A 100 9.98 22.49 5.34
CA CYS A 100 9.13 21.43 4.83
C CYS A 100 8.03 21.96 3.91
N ILE A 101 7.34 23.02 4.30
CA ILE A 101 6.27 23.65 3.50
C ILE A 101 6.83 24.23 2.21
N THR A 102 7.95 24.97 2.28
CA THR A 102 8.59 25.60 1.12
C THR A 102 9.04 24.56 0.08
N LEU A 103 9.53 23.41 0.54
CA LEU A 103 10.01 22.32 -0.32
C LEU A 103 8.91 21.33 -0.71
N GLY A 104 7.67 21.50 -0.22
CA GLY A 104 6.58 20.56 -0.48
C GLY A 104 6.81 19.16 0.14
N VAL A 105 7.53 19.08 1.25
CA VAL A 105 7.86 17.81 1.92
C VAL A 105 6.69 17.33 2.76
N THR A 106 6.36 16.05 2.65
CA THR A 106 5.27 15.37 3.36
C THR A 106 5.77 14.14 4.12
N GLY A 107 4.86 13.40 4.75
CA GLY A 107 5.15 12.13 5.43
C GLY A 107 5.93 12.27 6.74
N PRO A 108 6.75 11.28 7.09
CA PRO A 108 7.48 11.28 8.37
C PRO A 108 8.40 12.48 8.55
N VAL A 109 8.90 13.08 7.47
CA VAL A 109 9.74 14.27 7.54
C VAL A 109 8.93 15.46 8.02
N LEU A 110 7.74 15.71 7.43
CA LEU A 110 6.83 16.75 7.88
C LEU A 110 6.32 16.47 9.30
N ARG A 111 5.93 15.23 9.60
CA ARG A 111 5.47 14.86 10.94
C ARG A 111 6.54 15.01 12.03
N SER A 112 7.82 14.99 11.65
CA SER A 112 8.92 15.26 12.60
C SER A 112 9.02 16.71 13.05
N THR A 113 8.27 17.62 12.43
CA THR A 113 8.16 19.05 12.80
C THR A 113 6.97 19.36 13.71
N GLY A 114 6.25 18.32 14.17
CA GLY A 114 5.05 18.46 15.00
C GLY A 114 3.74 18.58 14.22
N MET A 115 3.78 18.72 12.88
CA MET A 115 2.58 18.85 12.08
C MET A 115 1.91 17.50 11.80
N PRO A 116 0.66 17.26 12.28
CA PRO A 116 -0.02 15.98 12.15
C PRO A 116 -0.72 15.82 10.78
N TRP A 117 0.05 15.97 9.70
CA TRP A 117 -0.47 15.83 8.35
C TRP A 117 -0.36 14.37 7.88
N ASP A 118 -1.51 13.74 7.64
CA ASP A 118 -1.65 12.39 7.11
C ASP A 118 -2.89 12.32 6.23
N LEU A 119 -2.74 11.96 4.96
CA LEU A 119 -3.84 11.93 3.99
C LEU A 119 -4.92 10.92 4.37
N ARG A 120 -4.57 9.86 5.09
CA ARG A 120 -5.54 8.87 5.58
C ARG A 120 -6.55 9.45 6.58
N LYS A 121 -6.21 10.58 7.23
CA LYS A 121 -7.06 11.33 8.16
C LYS A 121 -7.61 12.62 7.57
N THR A 122 -6.80 13.35 6.80
CA THR A 122 -7.19 14.66 6.24
C THR A 122 -8.03 14.55 4.98
N GLN A 123 -7.76 13.54 4.15
CA GLN A 123 -8.49 13.22 2.92
C GLN A 123 -8.68 11.71 2.80
N PRO A 124 -9.54 11.11 3.64
CA PRO A 124 -9.69 9.66 3.71
C PRO A 124 -10.03 9.03 2.37
N TYR A 125 -9.42 7.89 2.09
CA TYR A 125 -9.65 7.08 0.90
C TYR A 125 -9.68 5.60 1.29
N CYS A 126 -10.25 4.72 0.46
CA CYS A 126 -10.33 3.28 0.69
C CYS A 126 -10.88 2.87 2.07
N GLY A 127 -11.75 3.70 2.67
CA GLY A 127 -12.39 3.40 3.94
C GLY A 127 -11.52 3.66 5.18
N TYR A 128 -10.41 4.43 5.07
CA TYR A 128 -9.55 4.76 6.21
C TYR A 128 -10.27 5.53 7.32
N GLU A 129 -11.35 6.23 7.02
CA GLU A 129 -12.21 6.91 8.01
C GLU A 129 -12.84 5.94 9.03
N ASN A 130 -12.94 4.66 8.67
CA ASN A 130 -13.52 3.61 9.51
C ASN A 130 -12.50 2.87 10.37
N TYR A 131 -11.24 3.32 10.39
CA TYR A 131 -10.17 2.70 11.16
C TYR A 131 -9.64 3.64 12.23
N ASP A 132 -9.43 3.07 13.42
CA ASP A 132 -8.86 3.77 14.55
C ASP A 132 -7.33 3.60 14.57
N PHE A 133 -6.63 4.72 14.39
CA PHE A 133 -5.18 4.83 14.47
C PHE A 133 -4.77 6.27 14.76
N ASP A 134 -3.58 6.44 15.31
CA ASP A 134 -3.03 7.73 15.67
C ASP A 134 -2.04 8.23 14.61
N VAL A 135 -2.03 9.54 14.35
CA VAL A 135 -0.99 10.19 13.53
C VAL A 135 0.19 10.50 14.45
N ILE A 136 1.30 9.82 14.19
CA ILE A 136 2.50 9.96 15.02
C ILE A 136 3.28 11.20 14.59
N THR A 137 3.62 12.06 15.55
CA THR A 137 4.43 13.27 15.37
C THR A 137 5.61 13.32 16.33
N ALA A 138 6.60 14.13 16.01
CA ALA A 138 7.73 14.47 16.87
C ALA A 138 8.10 15.94 16.63
N ASP A 139 8.84 16.54 17.55
CA ASP A 139 9.17 17.99 17.48
C ASP A 139 10.66 18.25 17.27
N THR A 140 11.43 17.20 16.95
CA THR A 140 12.90 17.29 16.88
C THR A 140 13.43 17.74 15.53
N CYS A 141 12.62 17.66 14.46
CA CYS A 141 12.96 18.08 13.10
C CYS A 141 14.21 17.41 12.50
N ASP A 142 14.73 16.35 13.12
CA ASP A 142 16.00 15.71 12.80
C ASP A 142 15.82 14.25 12.34
N VAL A 143 16.94 13.60 11.98
CA VAL A 143 16.94 12.19 11.53
C VAL A 143 16.48 11.26 12.64
N TYR A 144 16.80 11.56 13.92
CA TYR A 144 16.39 10.72 15.05
C TYR A 144 14.88 10.75 15.26
N GLY A 145 14.26 11.93 15.19
CA GLY A 145 12.79 12.06 15.25
C GLY A 145 12.09 11.29 14.14
N ARG A 146 12.59 11.41 12.90
CA ARG A 146 12.04 10.64 11.76
C ARG A 146 12.17 9.13 11.95
N PHE A 147 13.27 8.68 12.54
CA PHE A 147 13.45 7.27 12.91
C PHE A 147 12.41 6.82 13.94
N LEU A 148 12.21 7.60 15.02
CA LEU A 148 11.22 7.28 16.04
C LEU A 148 9.79 7.24 15.48
N ILE A 149 9.41 8.21 14.63
CA ILE A 149 8.12 8.23 13.96
C ILE A 149 7.91 6.92 13.18
N ARG A 150 8.86 6.54 12.31
CA ARG A 150 8.75 5.30 11.52
C ARG A 150 8.62 4.04 12.38
N MET A 151 9.29 3.99 13.53
CA MET A 151 9.15 2.88 14.46
C MET A 151 7.74 2.81 15.06
N GLN A 152 7.17 3.95 15.44
CA GLN A 152 5.82 4.00 16.01
C GLN A 152 4.73 3.79 14.94
N GLU A 153 4.94 4.26 13.72
CA GLU A 153 4.04 4.03 12.59
C GLU A 153 3.91 2.55 12.21
N LEU A 154 4.94 1.73 12.48
CA LEU A 154 4.82 0.27 12.32
C LEU A 154 3.72 -0.31 13.22
N GLU A 155 3.64 0.13 14.49
CA GLU A 155 2.59 -0.34 15.40
C GLU A 155 1.20 0.14 14.96
N GLN A 156 1.07 1.40 14.47
CA GLN A 156 -0.20 1.89 13.93
C GLN A 156 -0.62 1.10 12.69
N SER A 157 0.33 0.72 11.84
CA SER A 157 0.04 -0.13 10.68
C SER A 157 -0.48 -1.51 11.09
N LEU A 158 0.11 -2.13 12.11
CA LEU A 158 -0.37 -3.41 12.64
C LEU A 158 -1.76 -3.29 13.26
N ARG A 159 -2.05 -2.18 13.96
CA ARG A 159 -3.37 -1.88 14.52
C ARG A 159 -4.45 -1.77 13.44
N ILE A 160 -4.13 -1.14 12.30
CA ILE A 160 -5.03 -1.07 11.15
C ILE A 160 -5.27 -2.47 10.56
N ILE A 161 -4.21 -3.27 10.37
CA ILE A 161 -4.33 -4.62 9.80
C ILE A 161 -5.16 -5.53 10.70
N GLU A 162 -5.05 -5.43 12.03
CA GLU A 162 -5.92 -6.16 12.97
C GLU A 162 -7.40 -5.82 12.76
N GLN A 163 -7.72 -4.52 12.68
CA GLN A 163 -9.09 -4.07 12.41
C GLN A 163 -9.58 -4.52 11.03
N CYS A 164 -8.70 -4.59 10.02
CA CYS A 164 -9.04 -5.18 8.72
C CYS A 164 -9.40 -6.66 8.85
N CYS A 165 -8.62 -7.44 9.60
CA CYS A 165 -8.91 -8.85 9.85
C CYS A 165 -10.27 -9.04 10.55
N ASP A 166 -10.59 -8.18 11.54
CA ASP A 166 -11.88 -8.25 12.26
C ASP A 166 -13.09 -7.90 11.37
N LYS A 167 -12.88 -7.05 10.36
CA LYS A 167 -13.91 -6.73 9.37
C LYS A 167 -14.05 -7.83 8.33
N LEU A 168 -12.93 -8.40 7.86
CA LEU A 168 -12.92 -9.49 6.88
C LEU A 168 -13.66 -10.73 7.39
N ASP A 169 -13.49 -11.09 8.66
CA ASP A 169 -14.23 -12.20 9.28
C ASP A 169 -15.79 -12.02 9.19
N LYS A 170 -16.25 -10.76 9.14
CA LYS A 170 -17.68 -10.41 9.03
C LYS A 170 -18.18 -10.32 7.58
N LEU A 171 -17.28 -10.28 6.61
CA LEU A 171 -17.56 -10.10 5.18
C LEU A 171 -17.45 -11.39 4.38
N GLU A 172 -17.37 -12.55 5.07
CA GLU A 172 -17.26 -13.85 4.41
C GLU A 172 -18.37 -14.05 3.38
N GLY A 173 -17.99 -14.38 2.15
CA GLY A 173 -18.95 -14.54 1.04
C GLY A 173 -19.47 -13.24 0.41
N ALA A 174 -18.99 -12.07 0.83
CA ALA A 174 -19.34 -10.81 0.19
C ALA A 174 -18.69 -10.66 -1.20
N PRO A 175 -19.31 -9.92 -2.14
CA PRO A 175 -18.74 -9.74 -3.45
C PRO A 175 -17.41 -8.97 -3.38
N VAL A 176 -16.40 -9.47 -4.07
CA VAL A 176 -15.04 -8.89 -4.10
C VAL A 176 -14.91 -7.74 -5.09
N MET A 177 -15.93 -7.50 -5.93
CA MET A 177 -15.95 -6.47 -6.95
C MET A 177 -17.34 -5.86 -7.10
N VAL A 178 -17.42 -4.57 -7.43
CA VAL A 178 -18.69 -3.89 -7.68
C VAL A 178 -19.45 -4.51 -8.85
N ALA A 179 -20.79 -4.53 -8.76
CA ALA A 179 -21.65 -5.09 -9.78
C ALA A 179 -21.72 -4.22 -11.05
N ASP A 180 -21.37 -2.93 -10.97
CA ASP A 180 -21.36 -2.01 -12.11
C ASP A 180 -20.24 -2.37 -13.08
N LYS A 181 -20.63 -2.99 -14.20
CA LYS A 181 -19.71 -3.41 -15.26
C LYS A 181 -18.98 -2.26 -15.94
N LYS A 182 -19.48 -1.02 -15.87
CA LYS A 182 -18.78 0.15 -16.42
C LYS A 182 -17.53 0.50 -15.60
N ILE A 183 -17.57 0.24 -14.32
CA ILE A 183 -16.43 0.46 -13.41
C ILE A 183 -15.50 -0.74 -13.42
N ALA A 184 -16.04 -1.94 -13.25
CA ALA A 184 -15.28 -3.18 -13.10
C ALA A 184 -14.77 -3.77 -14.43
N TRP A 185 -15.31 -3.30 -15.53
CA TRP A 185 -15.15 -3.95 -16.85
C TRP A 185 -13.69 -4.10 -17.33
N PRO A 186 -12.80 -3.10 -17.26
CA PRO A 186 -11.40 -3.29 -17.65
C PRO A 186 -10.68 -4.34 -16.79
N ALA A 187 -11.07 -4.47 -15.53
CA ALA A 187 -10.52 -5.47 -14.62
C ALA A 187 -11.09 -6.86 -14.88
N GLN A 188 -12.36 -6.95 -15.29
CA GLN A 188 -13.02 -8.21 -15.63
C GLN A 188 -12.44 -8.87 -16.88
N LEU A 189 -12.01 -8.08 -17.86
CA LEU A 189 -11.35 -8.62 -19.06
C LEU A 189 -10.06 -9.38 -18.76
N SER A 190 -9.43 -9.08 -17.65
CA SER A 190 -8.20 -9.76 -17.27
C SER A 190 -8.42 -11.02 -16.41
N LEU A 191 -9.62 -11.22 -15.82
CA LEU A 191 -9.86 -12.34 -14.88
C LEU A 191 -11.20 -13.06 -15.02
N GLY A 192 -12.06 -12.65 -15.94
CA GLY A 192 -13.45 -13.12 -16.00
C GLY A 192 -14.29 -12.59 -14.83
N GLY A 193 -15.33 -11.82 -15.14
CA GLY A 193 -16.20 -11.18 -14.14
C GLY A 193 -17.17 -12.10 -13.41
N ASP A 194 -17.14 -13.38 -13.72
CA ASP A 194 -17.93 -14.44 -13.13
C ASP A 194 -17.15 -15.28 -12.09
N GLY A 195 -15.92 -14.88 -11.79
CA GLY A 195 -15.05 -15.61 -10.86
C GLY A 195 -14.43 -16.90 -11.45
N LEU A 196 -14.72 -17.22 -12.71
CA LEU A 196 -14.17 -18.42 -13.37
C LEU A 196 -12.73 -18.21 -13.88
N GLY A 197 -12.19 -17.01 -13.70
CA GLY A 197 -10.85 -16.65 -14.12
C GLY A 197 -10.70 -16.55 -15.64
N ASN A 198 -9.51 -16.20 -16.11
CA ASN A 198 -9.13 -16.20 -17.54
C ASN A 198 -8.68 -17.59 -17.98
N SER A 199 -9.44 -18.64 -17.67
CA SER A 199 -9.15 -19.94 -18.26
C SER A 199 -9.36 -19.85 -19.78
N LEU A 200 -8.50 -20.49 -20.55
CA LEU A 200 -8.62 -20.55 -22.01
C LEU A 200 -9.99 -21.08 -22.46
N ASP A 201 -10.57 -21.98 -21.67
CA ASP A 201 -11.86 -22.58 -21.98
C ASP A 201 -13.01 -21.58 -21.76
N HIS A 202 -12.95 -20.76 -20.70
CA HIS A 202 -13.93 -19.70 -20.48
C HIS A 202 -13.87 -18.60 -21.55
N ILE A 203 -12.66 -18.18 -21.91
CA ILE A 203 -12.46 -17.21 -23.00
C ILE A 203 -12.99 -17.77 -24.34
N ARG A 204 -12.71 -19.03 -24.64
CA ARG A 204 -13.23 -19.72 -25.85
C ARG A 204 -14.75 -19.79 -25.85
N GLN A 205 -15.36 -20.08 -24.70
CA GLN A 205 -16.81 -20.14 -24.56
C GLN A 205 -17.46 -18.78 -24.84
N ILE A 206 -16.96 -17.70 -24.23
CA ILE A 206 -17.48 -16.34 -24.47
C ILE A 206 -17.30 -15.95 -25.94
N MET A 207 -16.12 -16.16 -26.51
CA MET A 207 -15.82 -15.81 -27.90
C MET A 207 -16.59 -16.66 -28.92
N GLY A 208 -16.96 -17.91 -28.55
CA GLY A 208 -17.73 -18.80 -29.40
C GLY A 208 -19.24 -18.57 -29.40
N THR A 209 -19.76 -17.82 -28.43
CA THR A 209 -21.21 -17.61 -28.28
C THR A 209 -21.72 -16.32 -28.87
N SER A 210 -20.86 -15.31 -29.05
CA SER A 210 -21.27 -14.00 -29.63
C SER A 210 -20.14 -13.35 -30.41
N MET A 211 -20.44 -12.99 -31.66
CA MET A 211 -19.53 -12.25 -32.53
C MET A 211 -19.25 -10.84 -31.97
N GLU A 212 -20.23 -10.21 -31.36
CA GLU A 212 -20.10 -8.90 -30.72
C GLU A 212 -19.13 -8.97 -29.55
N ALA A 213 -19.19 -10.02 -28.74
CA ALA A 213 -18.26 -10.25 -27.62
C ALA A 213 -16.82 -10.45 -28.13
N LEU A 214 -16.64 -11.19 -29.24
CA LEU A 214 -15.32 -11.37 -29.85
C LEU A 214 -14.75 -10.05 -30.39
N ILE A 215 -15.52 -9.26 -31.11
CA ILE A 215 -15.10 -7.96 -31.66
C ILE A 215 -14.76 -7.01 -30.51
N HIS A 216 -15.57 -7.00 -29.46
CA HIS A 216 -15.38 -6.16 -28.31
C HIS A 216 -14.12 -6.52 -27.54
N HIS A 217 -13.91 -7.80 -27.25
CA HIS A 217 -12.67 -8.32 -26.65
C HIS A 217 -11.44 -7.94 -27.49
N PHE A 218 -11.51 -8.15 -28.80
CA PHE A 218 -10.41 -7.81 -29.71
C PHE A 218 -10.07 -6.30 -29.66
N LYS A 219 -11.07 -5.42 -29.72
CA LYS A 219 -10.85 -3.98 -29.64
C LYS A 219 -10.21 -3.55 -28.31
N ILE A 220 -10.63 -4.14 -27.20
CA ILE A 220 -10.06 -3.79 -25.89
C ILE A 220 -8.64 -4.28 -25.72
N VAL A 221 -8.34 -5.49 -26.20
CA VAL A 221 -6.98 -6.03 -26.12
C VAL A 221 -6.03 -5.27 -27.05
N THR A 222 -6.49 -4.81 -28.21
CA THR A 222 -5.64 -4.15 -29.22
C THR A 222 -5.58 -2.63 -29.05
N GLU A 223 -6.71 -1.96 -28.83
CA GLU A 223 -6.81 -0.50 -28.74
C GLU A 223 -6.90 0.01 -27.31
N GLY A 224 -7.48 -0.77 -26.41
CA GLY A 224 -7.86 -0.35 -25.06
C GLY A 224 -9.22 0.35 -25.04
N PHE A 225 -9.60 0.85 -23.88
CA PHE A 225 -10.84 1.60 -23.66
C PHE A 225 -10.56 3.11 -23.69
N ARG A 226 -11.55 3.88 -24.12
CA ARG A 226 -11.45 5.34 -24.15
C ARG A 226 -11.85 5.94 -22.82
N VAL A 227 -11.13 6.96 -22.38
CA VAL A 227 -11.42 7.72 -21.17
C VAL A 227 -11.89 9.12 -21.57
N PRO A 228 -12.99 9.65 -21.01
CA PRO A 228 -13.43 11.02 -21.28
C PRO A 228 -12.32 12.05 -21.11
N ALA A 229 -12.31 13.10 -21.93
CA ALA A 229 -11.34 14.18 -21.82
C ALA A 229 -11.46 14.87 -20.45
N GLY A 230 -10.34 15.14 -19.80
CA GLY A 230 -10.28 15.75 -18.50
C GLY A 230 -8.96 15.48 -17.80
N GLN A 231 -8.85 15.99 -16.57
CA GLN A 231 -7.68 15.74 -15.74
C GLN A 231 -8.10 15.33 -14.32
N VAL A 232 -7.29 14.54 -13.68
CA VAL A 232 -7.48 14.10 -12.29
C VAL A 232 -6.13 14.02 -11.58
N TYR A 233 -6.13 14.46 -10.32
CA TYR A 233 -5.02 14.22 -9.39
C TYR A 233 -5.53 13.43 -8.21
N THR A 234 -4.88 12.32 -7.90
CA THR A 234 -5.24 11.45 -6.77
C THR A 234 -4.03 11.19 -5.92
N PRO A 235 -3.95 11.79 -4.73
CA PRO A 235 -2.89 11.52 -3.76
C PRO A 235 -3.24 10.34 -2.86
N VAL A 236 -2.22 9.61 -2.41
CA VAL A 236 -2.30 8.58 -1.37
C VAL A 236 -1.15 8.74 -0.39
N GLU A 237 -1.35 8.35 0.86
CA GLU A 237 -0.27 8.33 1.85
C GLU A 237 0.62 7.11 1.63
N SER A 238 1.89 7.33 1.34
CA SER A 238 2.90 6.29 1.28
C SER A 238 3.81 6.34 2.51
N PRO A 239 4.63 5.31 2.78
CA PRO A 239 5.56 5.31 3.92
C PRO A 239 6.60 6.44 3.88
N ARG A 240 6.79 7.09 2.73
CA ARG A 240 7.71 8.23 2.56
C ARG A 240 7.03 9.58 2.58
N GLY A 241 5.71 9.61 2.38
CA GLY A 241 4.89 10.80 2.28
C GLY A 241 3.85 10.67 1.19
N GLU A 242 3.37 11.78 0.68
CA GLU A 242 2.37 11.81 -0.38
C GLU A 242 2.94 11.21 -1.68
N LEU A 243 2.21 10.26 -2.24
CA LEU A 243 2.40 9.74 -3.59
C LEU A 243 1.16 10.09 -4.41
N GLY A 244 1.31 10.95 -5.40
CA GLY A 244 0.19 11.37 -6.24
C GLY A 244 0.35 10.97 -7.69
N ALA A 245 -0.78 10.66 -8.33
CA ALA A 245 -0.86 10.44 -9.78
C ALA A 245 -1.69 11.56 -10.41
N HIS A 246 -1.07 12.34 -11.30
CA HIS A 246 -1.76 13.33 -12.12
C HIS A 246 -1.90 12.79 -13.54
N LEU A 247 -3.14 12.59 -13.96
CA LEU A 247 -3.47 12.03 -15.28
C LEU A 247 -4.28 13.04 -16.08
N VAL A 248 -3.92 13.17 -17.36
CA VAL A 248 -4.66 13.99 -18.33
C VAL A 248 -5.11 13.09 -19.47
N SER A 249 -6.41 13.12 -19.78
CA SER A 249 -7.00 12.43 -20.93
C SER A 249 -7.46 13.45 -21.97
N ASP A 250 -7.21 13.15 -23.24
CA ASP A 250 -7.75 13.88 -24.42
C ASP A 250 -8.98 13.20 -25.04
N GLY A 251 -9.49 12.14 -24.41
CA GLY A 251 -10.57 11.30 -24.94
C GLY A 251 -10.07 10.05 -25.68
N GLY A 252 -8.78 9.84 -25.74
CA GLY A 252 -8.14 8.69 -26.35
C GLY A 252 -8.10 7.45 -25.46
N THR A 253 -7.36 6.43 -25.92
CA THR A 253 -7.13 5.17 -25.19
C THR A 253 -5.84 5.19 -24.39
N ARG A 254 -5.06 6.24 -24.51
CA ARG A 254 -3.80 6.44 -23.77
C ARG A 254 -3.84 7.79 -23.06
N PRO A 255 -3.23 7.91 -21.88
CA PRO A 255 -3.09 9.21 -21.24
C PRO A 255 -2.33 10.17 -22.17
N TYR A 256 -2.81 11.40 -22.26
CA TYR A 256 -2.08 12.48 -22.90
C TYR A 256 -0.84 12.86 -22.06
N ARG A 257 -1.03 12.82 -20.74
CA ARG A 257 0.05 13.05 -19.78
C ARG A 257 -0.22 12.29 -18.48
#